data_fae83cd2afcec21c7c947fdf344a6153
#
_entry.id   fae83cd2afcec21c7c947fdf344a6153
#
_cell.length_a   1.000
_cell.length_b   1.000
_cell.length_c   1.000
_cell.angle_alpha   90.00
_cell.angle_beta   90.00
_cell.angle_gamma   90.00
#
_symmetry.space_group_name_H-M   'P 1'
#
loop_
_entity.id
_entity.type
_entity.pdbx_description
1 polymer ?
#
loop_
_entity_poly.entity_id
_entity_poly.type
_entity_poly.pdbx_seq_one_letter_code
_entity_poly.pdbx_strand_id
1 'polypeptide(L)'
;MPVKLGPAGVPLSCKGRTIVEGMDDIISLGLETMEVQTVRMVAPNHFEQYWQAGVLANKTEFEMNIHGPYYSELLGNRVERGRSLAKIESTLQAARTINARHITLHAGHYGGMSPGSAANEQVANVFAGVVDRVAEIWHDDEDEFPVFPWIKNGTPSKIGIETSGRQELWGSLEEVLEVVNHVEGTIPVLNIAHIHARGHGKMRTSEDYGELFDQVRETIGTKEFYCHFSGVEHRTGNAMHYTQIKKSDLNFEPLAEFIVEDGGWLDITLISDSPLLEHDAMYMLQSIEKSKHRQLERKAREDRRRALSAQTGTTPAVLAAKEAQLAALLPDEAQAPAETDAEPVAEPVVEAMAETDVEPGTEPAAEAVAEPTAETEKPAKKAPKKKASKAEEKNTDVFDFEEEDDDLF
;
A
#
# COMPACT_ATOMS: atom_id res chain seq x y z
N MET A 1 -16.18 11.10 -10.27
CA MET A 1 -14.76 10.69 -10.22
C MET A 1 -14.67 9.55 -9.23
N PRO A 2 -14.22 8.40 -9.63
CA PRO A 2 -14.03 7.32 -8.68
C PRO A 2 -12.71 7.59 -7.92
N VAL A 3 -12.83 8.09 -6.70
CA VAL A 3 -11.73 8.14 -5.75
C VAL A 3 -12.14 7.22 -4.61
N LYS A 4 -11.48 6.08 -4.47
CA LYS A 4 -11.68 5.17 -3.36
C LYS A 4 -10.64 5.45 -2.29
N LEU A 5 -11.07 5.54 -1.05
CA LEU A 5 -10.23 5.83 0.10
C LEU A 5 -10.36 4.74 1.16
N GLY A 6 -9.25 4.40 1.80
CA GLY A 6 -9.25 3.46 2.91
C GLY A 6 -7.91 3.37 3.63
N PRO A 7 -7.85 2.66 4.76
CA PRO A 7 -6.62 2.50 5.55
C PRO A 7 -5.80 1.28 5.13
N ALA A 8 -4.50 1.32 5.47
CA ALA A 8 -3.58 0.19 5.42
C ALA A 8 -3.69 -0.66 6.68
N GLY A 9 -4.71 -1.49 6.76
CA GLY A 9 -4.96 -2.42 7.85
C GLY A 9 -6.29 -2.22 8.56
N VAL A 10 -6.49 -3.00 9.61
CA VAL A 10 -7.68 -2.94 10.46
C VAL A 10 -7.71 -1.61 11.21
N PRO A 11 -8.82 -0.84 11.17
CA PRO A 11 -8.93 0.45 11.83
C PRO A 11 -8.55 0.41 13.32
N LEU A 12 -8.02 1.51 13.82
CA LEU A 12 -7.71 1.68 15.25
C LEU A 12 -8.99 1.65 16.10
N SER A 13 -10.11 2.12 15.55
CA SER A 13 -11.43 2.11 16.18
C SER A 13 -12.01 0.70 16.32
N CYS A 14 -11.57 -0.26 15.50
CA CYS A 14 -12.08 -1.63 15.49
C CYS A 14 -11.70 -2.41 16.76
N LYS A 15 -12.67 -2.69 17.61
CA LYS A 15 -12.45 -3.38 18.91
C LYS A 15 -12.07 -4.85 18.75
N GLY A 16 -12.69 -5.56 17.81
CA GLY A 16 -12.44 -6.99 17.58
C GLY A 16 -11.16 -7.28 16.84
N ARG A 17 -10.60 -6.30 16.14
CA ARG A 17 -9.34 -6.40 15.40
C ARG A 17 -9.30 -7.51 14.35
N THR A 18 -10.47 -7.96 13.88
CA THR A 18 -10.58 -8.87 12.74
C THR A 18 -10.72 -8.08 11.43
N ILE A 19 -10.37 -8.71 10.31
CA ILE A 19 -10.51 -8.07 8.99
C ILE A 19 -11.97 -7.74 8.70
N VAL A 20 -12.89 -8.66 9.00
CA VAL A 20 -14.33 -8.50 8.74
C VAL A 20 -14.93 -7.35 9.56
N GLU A 21 -14.64 -7.31 10.87
CA GLU A 21 -15.10 -6.20 11.72
C GLU A 21 -14.48 -4.86 11.30
N GLY A 22 -13.20 -4.89 10.86
CA GLY A 22 -12.54 -3.72 10.32
C GLY A 22 -13.20 -3.22 9.04
N MET A 23 -13.63 -4.11 8.14
CA MET A 23 -14.39 -3.75 6.95
C MET A 23 -15.73 -3.09 7.30
N ASP A 24 -16.47 -3.64 8.27
CA ASP A 24 -17.75 -3.07 8.72
C ASP A 24 -17.57 -1.65 9.27
N ASP A 25 -16.49 -1.41 10.05
CA ASP A 25 -16.15 -0.08 10.55
C ASP A 25 -15.80 0.88 9.40
N ILE A 26 -14.97 0.46 8.45
CA ILE A 26 -14.56 1.26 7.28
C ILE A 26 -15.78 1.64 6.43
N ILE A 27 -16.65 0.69 6.14
CA ILE A 27 -17.90 0.92 5.39
C ILE A 27 -18.80 1.93 6.14
N SER A 28 -18.89 1.80 7.47
CA SER A 28 -19.69 2.72 8.31
C SER A 28 -19.12 4.14 8.31
N LEU A 29 -17.82 4.32 8.09
CA LEU A 29 -17.17 5.61 7.91
C LEU A 29 -17.34 6.20 6.50
N GLY A 30 -17.96 5.46 5.57
CA GLY A 30 -18.13 5.88 4.17
C GLY A 30 -16.86 5.76 3.35
N LEU A 31 -15.90 4.94 3.78
CA LEU A 31 -14.71 4.57 3.01
C LEU A 31 -14.99 3.32 2.18
N GLU A 32 -14.29 3.13 1.07
CA GLU A 32 -14.68 2.18 0.02
C GLU A 32 -13.63 1.09 -0.23
N THR A 33 -12.49 1.14 0.45
CA THR A 33 -11.39 0.19 0.25
C THR A 33 -10.62 -0.05 1.54
N MET A 34 -9.82 -1.11 1.55
CA MET A 34 -8.89 -1.46 2.60
C MET A 34 -7.71 -2.24 2.00
N GLU A 35 -6.52 -2.06 2.55
CA GLU A 35 -5.37 -2.89 2.24
C GLU A 35 -4.97 -3.75 3.43
N VAL A 36 -5.08 -5.07 3.31
CA VAL A 36 -4.66 -6.01 4.36
C VAL A 36 -3.13 -6.07 4.42
N GLN A 37 -2.55 -5.89 5.60
CA GLN A 37 -1.11 -5.85 5.79
C GLN A 37 -0.56 -7.22 6.19
N THR A 38 0.33 -7.80 5.37
CA THR A 38 1.02 -9.06 5.66
C THR A 38 2.52 -8.84 5.88
N VAL A 39 2.86 -7.94 6.81
CA VAL A 39 4.22 -7.37 7.02
C VAL A 39 5.34 -8.41 7.05
N ARG A 40 5.12 -9.56 7.68
CA ARG A 40 6.13 -10.64 7.77
C ARG A 40 5.79 -11.84 6.92
N MET A 41 4.56 -12.28 6.99
CA MET A 41 3.99 -13.40 6.22
C MET A 41 2.49 -13.53 6.54
N VAL A 42 1.76 -14.22 5.68
CA VAL A 42 0.38 -14.62 5.95
C VAL A 42 0.40 -15.71 7.02
N ALA A 43 -0.43 -15.58 8.06
CA ALA A 43 -0.58 -16.62 9.06
C ALA A 43 -1.45 -17.77 8.51
N PRO A 44 -0.96 -19.02 8.53
CA PRO A 44 -1.64 -20.16 7.90
C PRO A 44 -3.05 -20.45 8.45
N ASN A 45 -3.32 -20.05 9.68
CA ASN A 45 -4.60 -20.27 10.38
C ASN A 45 -5.61 -19.14 10.18
N HIS A 46 -5.33 -18.14 9.35
CA HIS A 46 -6.22 -17.02 9.08
C HIS A 46 -7.08 -17.19 7.80
N PHE A 47 -7.00 -18.34 7.14
CA PHE A 47 -7.75 -18.60 5.90
C PHE A 47 -9.24 -18.28 6.03
N GLU A 48 -9.88 -18.73 7.11
CA GLU A 48 -11.31 -18.48 7.36
C GLU A 48 -11.65 -16.98 7.40
N GLN A 49 -10.79 -16.16 8.04
CA GLN A 49 -10.98 -14.70 8.08
C GLN A 49 -10.85 -14.07 6.70
N TYR A 50 -9.85 -14.49 5.91
CA TYR A 50 -9.68 -14.02 4.54
C TYR A 50 -10.88 -14.38 3.67
N TRP A 51 -11.37 -15.62 3.80
CA TRP A 51 -12.54 -16.07 3.06
C TRP A 51 -13.80 -15.28 3.42
N GLN A 52 -14.08 -15.10 4.72
CA GLN A 52 -15.22 -14.31 5.19
C GLN A 52 -15.12 -12.85 4.71
N ALA A 53 -13.94 -12.25 4.74
CA ALA A 53 -13.70 -10.92 4.22
C ALA A 53 -13.97 -10.85 2.71
N GLY A 54 -13.50 -11.83 1.93
CA GLY A 54 -13.78 -11.91 0.50
C GLY A 54 -15.27 -12.04 0.18
N VAL A 55 -16.02 -12.86 0.96
CA VAL A 55 -17.49 -12.98 0.83
C VAL A 55 -18.18 -11.65 1.11
N LEU A 56 -17.77 -10.95 2.17
CA LEU A 56 -18.33 -9.64 2.52
C LEU A 56 -17.99 -8.60 1.44
N ALA A 57 -16.74 -8.53 1.00
CA ALA A 57 -16.28 -7.62 -0.04
C ALA A 57 -17.08 -7.80 -1.34
N ASN A 58 -17.24 -9.04 -1.79
CA ASN A 58 -18.02 -9.33 -3.01
C ASN A 58 -19.50 -8.97 -2.86
N LYS A 59 -20.07 -9.09 -1.66
CA LYS A 59 -21.47 -8.75 -1.39
C LYS A 59 -21.72 -7.25 -1.31
N THR A 60 -20.75 -6.49 -0.82
CA THR A 60 -20.86 -5.04 -0.59
C THR A 60 -20.19 -4.20 -1.67
N GLU A 61 -19.61 -4.83 -2.70
CA GLU A 61 -18.79 -4.18 -3.73
C GLU A 61 -17.59 -3.38 -3.14
N PHE A 62 -17.13 -3.82 -1.96
CA PHE A 62 -16.00 -3.21 -1.26
C PHE A 62 -14.68 -3.68 -1.88
N GLU A 63 -13.76 -2.75 -2.13
CA GLU A 63 -12.48 -3.09 -2.74
C GLU A 63 -11.48 -3.57 -1.70
N MET A 64 -11.05 -4.81 -1.83
CA MET A 64 -9.97 -5.39 -1.01
C MET A 64 -8.65 -5.34 -1.75
N ASN A 65 -7.60 -4.99 -1.03
CA ASN A 65 -6.21 -5.02 -1.49
C ASN A 65 -5.36 -5.71 -0.43
N ILE A 66 -4.16 -6.14 -0.79
CA ILE A 66 -3.23 -6.80 0.13
C ILE A 66 -1.82 -6.30 -0.10
N HIS A 67 -1.14 -5.98 0.98
CA HIS A 67 0.29 -5.68 0.97
C HIS A 67 1.07 -6.91 1.39
N GLY A 68 1.98 -7.36 0.54
CA GLY A 68 2.86 -8.50 0.79
C GLY A 68 3.94 -8.22 1.82
N PRO A 69 4.85 -9.17 2.03
CA PRO A 69 5.90 -9.03 3.02
C PRO A 69 6.79 -7.81 2.76
N TYR A 70 6.87 -6.92 3.74
CA TYR A 70 7.65 -5.69 3.64
C TYR A 70 9.15 -5.97 3.43
N TYR A 71 9.68 -6.98 4.13
CA TYR A 71 11.09 -7.35 4.05
C TYR A 71 11.30 -8.45 2.99
N SER A 72 11.25 -8.05 1.73
CA SER A 72 11.58 -8.90 0.58
C SER A 72 12.96 -8.56 0.05
N GLU A 73 13.71 -9.57 -0.43
CA GLU A 73 15.05 -9.43 -1.00
C GLU A 73 15.08 -10.15 -2.36
N LEU A 74 14.41 -9.56 -3.35
CA LEU A 74 14.26 -10.18 -4.67
C LEU A 74 15.53 -10.12 -5.51
N LEU A 75 16.41 -9.15 -5.23
CA LEU A 75 17.74 -9.03 -5.81
C LEU A 75 18.83 -9.68 -4.94
N GLY A 76 18.46 -10.26 -3.81
CA GLY A 76 19.37 -10.99 -2.92
C GLY A 76 19.88 -12.28 -3.54
N ASN A 77 20.76 -12.98 -2.81
CA ASN A 77 21.25 -14.29 -3.22
C ASN A 77 20.10 -15.33 -3.34
N ARG A 78 20.39 -16.50 -3.93
CA ARG A 78 19.39 -17.56 -4.18
C ARG A 78 18.56 -17.92 -2.92
N VAL A 79 19.19 -17.96 -1.74
CA VAL A 79 18.51 -18.32 -0.48
C VAL A 79 17.59 -17.21 -0.01
N GLU A 80 18.04 -15.97 -0.06
CA GLU A 80 17.26 -14.78 0.33
C GLU A 80 16.06 -14.60 -0.59
N ARG A 81 16.28 -14.67 -1.91
CA ARG A 81 15.23 -14.61 -2.92
C ARG A 81 14.22 -15.74 -2.75
N GLY A 82 14.68 -16.99 -2.59
CA GLY A 82 13.79 -18.13 -2.37
C GLY A 82 12.92 -17.99 -1.12
N ARG A 83 13.46 -17.45 -0.04
CA ARG A 83 12.67 -17.13 1.18
C ARG A 83 11.63 -16.04 0.94
N SER A 84 11.99 -15.01 0.17
CA SER A 84 11.08 -13.93 -0.18
C SER A 84 9.93 -14.43 -1.06
N LEU A 85 10.25 -15.23 -2.09
CA LEU A 85 9.23 -15.83 -2.97
C LEU A 85 8.28 -16.77 -2.23
N ALA A 86 8.78 -17.56 -1.29
CA ALA A 86 7.91 -18.42 -0.47
C ALA A 86 6.92 -17.63 0.40
N LYS A 87 7.31 -16.45 0.90
CA LYS A 87 6.40 -15.55 1.61
C LYS A 87 5.40 -14.89 0.67
N ILE A 88 5.85 -14.48 -0.52
CA ILE A 88 5.00 -13.91 -1.56
C ILE A 88 3.94 -14.95 -1.98
N GLU A 89 4.31 -16.20 -2.20
CA GLU A 89 3.37 -17.29 -2.51
C GLU A 89 2.20 -17.34 -1.52
N SER A 90 2.49 -17.28 -0.22
CA SER A 90 1.43 -17.24 0.81
C SER A 90 0.53 -16.01 0.67
N THR A 91 1.08 -14.86 0.24
CA THR A 91 0.31 -13.64 0.00
C THR A 91 -0.58 -13.78 -1.23
N LEU A 92 -0.09 -14.42 -2.31
CA LEU A 92 -0.88 -14.68 -3.52
C LEU A 92 -2.11 -15.54 -3.21
N GLN A 93 -1.94 -16.58 -2.40
CA GLN A 93 -3.04 -17.45 -1.93
C GLN A 93 -4.06 -16.66 -1.08
N ALA A 94 -3.58 -15.80 -0.18
CA ALA A 94 -4.45 -14.93 0.61
C ALA A 94 -5.18 -13.91 -0.28
N ALA A 95 -4.51 -13.33 -1.27
CA ALA A 95 -5.09 -12.39 -2.22
C ALA A 95 -6.25 -13.01 -3.00
N ARG A 96 -6.07 -14.23 -3.52
CA ARG A 96 -7.16 -15.00 -4.15
C ARG A 96 -8.33 -15.19 -3.18
N THR A 97 -8.03 -15.53 -1.92
CA THR A 97 -9.03 -15.85 -0.91
C THR A 97 -9.87 -14.63 -0.52
N ILE A 98 -9.27 -13.44 -0.39
CA ILE A 98 -9.99 -12.20 -0.07
C ILE A 98 -10.54 -11.48 -1.30
N ASN A 99 -10.33 -12.01 -2.50
CA ASN A 99 -10.64 -11.31 -3.76
C ASN A 99 -9.93 -9.95 -3.87
N ALA A 100 -8.64 -9.91 -3.56
CA ALA A 100 -7.87 -8.69 -3.63
C ALA A 100 -7.74 -8.19 -5.07
N ARG A 101 -7.94 -6.89 -5.29
CA ARG A 101 -7.72 -6.25 -6.60
C ARG A 101 -6.25 -6.07 -6.91
N HIS A 102 -5.47 -5.63 -5.91
CA HIS A 102 -4.05 -5.39 -6.02
C HIS A 102 -3.27 -6.13 -4.94
N ILE A 103 -2.07 -6.57 -5.30
CA ILE A 103 -1.09 -7.19 -4.41
C ILE A 103 0.15 -6.32 -4.44
N THR A 104 0.39 -5.53 -3.40
CA THR A 104 1.53 -4.62 -3.30
C THR A 104 2.78 -5.36 -2.84
N LEU A 105 3.88 -5.21 -3.56
CA LEU A 105 5.16 -5.85 -3.27
C LEU A 105 6.34 -4.88 -3.39
N HIS A 106 7.37 -5.09 -2.55
CA HIS A 106 8.67 -4.44 -2.65
C HIS A 106 9.73 -5.38 -3.22
N ALA A 107 10.69 -4.84 -3.97
CA ALA A 107 11.84 -5.63 -4.45
C ALA A 107 12.94 -5.80 -3.40
N GLY A 108 13.08 -4.86 -2.45
CA GLY A 108 14.11 -4.88 -1.41
C GLY A 108 15.40 -4.17 -1.80
N HIS A 109 16.54 -4.58 -1.20
CA HIS A 109 17.84 -4.00 -1.51
C HIS A 109 18.33 -4.43 -2.89
N TYR A 110 19.31 -3.69 -3.44
CA TYR A 110 19.93 -4.03 -4.74
C TYR A 110 20.75 -5.34 -4.73
N GLY A 111 20.85 -6.06 -3.59
CA GLY A 111 21.55 -7.35 -3.52
C GLY A 111 23.03 -7.31 -3.89
N GLY A 112 23.68 -6.15 -3.72
CA GLY A 112 25.08 -5.90 -4.14
C GLY A 112 25.22 -5.44 -5.59
N MET A 113 24.14 -5.34 -6.35
CA MET A 113 24.12 -4.74 -7.68
C MET A 113 24.14 -3.21 -7.57
N SER A 114 24.60 -2.54 -8.61
CA SER A 114 24.43 -1.09 -8.74
C SER A 114 23.05 -0.77 -9.33
N PRO A 115 22.44 0.39 -8.98
CA PRO A 115 21.26 0.89 -9.67
C PRO A 115 21.49 0.94 -11.19
N GLY A 116 20.50 0.51 -11.96
CA GLY A 116 20.57 0.54 -13.43
C GLY A 116 19.88 -0.65 -14.09
N SER A 117 20.06 -0.76 -15.41
CA SER A 117 19.31 -1.71 -16.26
C SER A 117 19.46 -3.17 -15.84
N ALA A 118 20.65 -3.60 -15.38
CA ALA A 118 20.84 -4.98 -14.93
C ALA A 118 20.01 -5.33 -13.69
N ALA A 119 19.86 -4.40 -12.74
CA ALA A 119 19.00 -4.58 -11.59
C ALA A 119 17.52 -4.58 -12.01
N ASN A 120 17.13 -3.68 -12.91
CA ASN A 120 15.77 -3.58 -13.44
C ASN A 120 15.36 -4.84 -14.20
N GLU A 121 16.26 -5.40 -15.03
CA GLU A 121 16.03 -6.66 -15.77
C GLU A 121 15.83 -7.82 -14.80
N GLN A 122 16.64 -7.95 -13.76
CA GLN A 122 16.46 -9.00 -12.76
C GLN A 122 15.14 -8.84 -11.99
N VAL A 123 14.76 -7.63 -11.60
CA VAL A 123 13.46 -7.35 -10.97
C VAL A 123 12.33 -7.70 -11.93
N ALA A 124 12.41 -7.31 -13.19
CA ALA A 124 11.40 -7.63 -14.21
C ALA A 124 11.21 -9.14 -14.36
N ASN A 125 12.29 -9.92 -14.44
CA ASN A 125 12.23 -11.38 -14.53
C ASN A 125 11.55 -12.01 -13.32
N VAL A 126 11.84 -11.52 -12.11
CA VAL A 126 11.19 -12.03 -10.89
C VAL A 126 9.71 -11.69 -10.89
N PHE A 127 9.33 -10.45 -11.21
CA PHE A 127 7.92 -10.06 -11.24
C PHE A 127 7.13 -10.74 -12.35
N ALA A 128 7.74 -11.03 -13.51
CA ALA A 128 7.10 -11.86 -14.53
C ALA A 128 6.72 -13.23 -14.00
N GLY A 129 7.64 -13.90 -13.28
CA GLY A 129 7.33 -15.18 -12.63
C GLY A 129 6.26 -15.09 -11.55
N VAL A 130 6.19 -13.97 -10.81
CA VAL A 130 5.12 -13.73 -9.83
C VAL A 130 3.77 -13.54 -10.53
N VAL A 131 3.71 -12.82 -11.66
CA VAL A 131 2.49 -12.65 -12.47
C VAL A 131 2.00 -13.99 -13.02
N ASP A 132 2.91 -14.80 -13.57
CA ASP A 132 2.57 -16.15 -14.05
C ASP A 132 1.99 -17.00 -12.92
N ARG A 133 2.58 -16.91 -11.73
CA ARG A 133 2.08 -17.65 -10.56
C ARG A 133 0.69 -17.16 -10.12
N VAL A 134 0.39 -15.87 -10.20
CA VAL A 134 -0.97 -15.35 -9.94
C VAL A 134 -1.96 -15.98 -10.92
N ALA A 135 -1.61 -16.03 -12.22
CA ALA A 135 -2.49 -16.63 -13.23
C ALA A 135 -2.74 -18.12 -12.96
N GLU A 136 -1.71 -18.89 -12.60
CA GLU A 136 -1.84 -20.30 -12.20
C GLU A 136 -2.79 -20.45 -11.01
N ILE A 137 -2.53 -19.74 -9.90
CA ILE A 137 -3.36 -19.78 -8.70
C ILE A 137 -4.82 -19.41 -9.01
N TRP A 138 -5.08 -18.46 -9.88
CA TRP A 138 -6.43 -18.02 -10.21
C TRP A 138 -7.20 -19.02 -11.07
N HIS A 139 -6.50 -19.79 -11.91
CA HIS A 139 -7.09 -20.80 -12.79
C HIS A 139 -7.08 -22.21 -12.21
N ASP A 140 -6.58 -22.39 -11.00
CA ASP A 140 -6.59 -23.68 -10.31
C ASP A 140 -8.02 -24.01 -9.85
N ASP A 141 -8.75 -24.74 -10.72
CA ASP A 141 -10.15 -25.13 -10.54
C ASP A 141 -10.29 -26.45 -9.74
N GLU A 142 -9.20 -27.04 -9.25
CA GLU A 142 -9.22 -28.34 -8.59
C GLU A 142 -9.86 -28.29 -7.19
N ASP A 143 -10.96 -28.83 -7.14
CA ASP A 143 -11.96 -29.49 -6.27
C ASP A 143 -11.75 -29.54 -4.73
N GLU A 144 -10.74 -28.98 -4.12
CA GLU A 144 -10.48 -29.13 -2.68
C GLU A 144 -10.97 -28.00 -1.78
N PHE A 145 -11.44 -26.86 -2.35
CA PHE A 145 -11.90 -25.72 -1.57
C PHE A 145 -13.28 -25.24 -2.01
N PRO A 146 -14.03 -24.57 -1.11
CA PRO A 146 -15.31 -23.99 -1.50
C PRO A 146 -15.05 -23.05 -2.69
N VAL A 147 -15.81 -23.29 -3.78
CA VAL A 147 -15.76 -22.45 -4.98
C VAL A 147 -16.00 -21.01 -4.56
N PHE A 148 -14.99 -20.17 -4.67
CA PHE A 148 -15.15 -18.74 -4.41
C PHE A 148 -16.06 -18.16 -5.50
N PRO A 149 -17.18 -17.50 -5.14
CA PRO A 149 -18.14 -16.99 -6.13
C PRO A 149 -17.51 -16.02 -7.15
N TRP A 150 -16.44 -15.33 -6.76
CA TRP A 150 -15.73 -14.35 -7.59
C TRP A 150 -14.74 -14.96 -8.56
N ILE A 151 -14.24 -16.18 -8.36
CA ILE A 151 -13.21 -16.80 -9.23
C ILE A 151 -13.74 -17.09 -10.62
N LYS A 152 -14.98 -17.53 -10.76
CA LYS A 152 -15.56 -17.86 -12.07
C LYS A 152 -15.70 -16.66 -13.02
N ASN A 153 -15.83 -15.45 -12.50
CA ASN A 153 -16.10 -14.23 -13.24
C ASN A 153 -15.12 -13.09 -12.88
N GLY A 154 -14.17 -13.35 -11.98
CA GLY A 154 -13.21 -12.36 -11.52
C GLY A 154 -12.00 -12.28 -12.44
N THR A 155 -11.35 -11.13 -12.41
CA THR A 155 -10.02 -10.95 -13.00
C THR A 155 -8.96 -11.25 -11.95
N PRO A 156 -7.83 -11.88 -12.33
CA PRO A 156 -6.70 -12.06 -11.43
C PRO A 156 -6.25 -10.73 -10.82
N SER A 157 -5.76 -10.77 -9.58
CA SER A 157 -5.17 -9.61 -8.93
C SER A 157 -4.02 -9.05 -9.77
N LYS A 158 -3.90 -7.72 -9.83
CA LYS A 158 -2.73 -7.07 -10.42
C LYS A 158 -1.59 -7.03 -9.40
N ILE A 159 -0.38 -7.29 -9.88
CA ILE A 159 0.82 -7.15 -9.06
C ILE A 159 1.24 -5.69 -9.03
N GLY A 160 1.18 -5.08 -7.87
CA GLY A 160 1.64 -3.72 -7.60
C GLY A 160 3.10 -3.69 -7.20
N ILE A 161 3.93 -2.97 -7.94
CA ILE A 161 5.33 -2.73 -7.60
C ILE A 161 5.44 -1.37 -6.94
N GLU A 162 5.78 -1.35 -5.65
CA GLU A 162 5.76 -0.11 -4.87
C GLU A 162 7.07 0.66 -4.97
N THR A 163 6.94 1.99 -5.11
CA THR A 163 8.07 2.90 -4.99
C THR A 163 8.67 2.86 -3.59
N SER A 164 9.99 2.91 -3.47
CA SER A 164 10.71 2.87 -2.20
C SER A 164 11.17 4.26 -1.76
N GLY A 165 11.09 4.53 -0.46
CA GLY A 165 11.49 5.80 0.14
C GLY A 165 12.99 5.92 0.45
N ARG A 166 13.79 4.87 0.28
CA ARG A 166 15.22 4.86 0.61
C ARG A 166 16.08 4.62 -0.61
N GLN A 167 17.19 5.35 -0.73
CA GLN A 167 18.11 5.25 -1.88
C GLN A 167 18.87 3.92 -1.93
N GLU A 168 19.02 3.22 -0.81
CA GLU A 168 19.65 1.91 -0.71
C GLU A 168 18.74 0.75 -1.17
N LEU A 169 17.43 1.04 -1.34
CA LEU A 169 16.44 0.09 -1.84
C LEU A 169 16.15 0.35 -3.31
N TRP A 170 15.93 -0.70 -4.06
CA TRP A 170 15.39 -0.63 -5.40
C TRP A 170 13.95 -0.08 -5.36
N GLY A 171 13.56 0.71 -6.33
CA GLY A 171 12.20 1.23 -6.44
C GLY A 171 12.12 2.75 -6.46
N SER A 172 13.06 3.46 -7.14
CA SER A 172 12.77 4.83 -7.57
C SER A 172 11.56 4.84 -8.51
N LEU A 173 10.92 5.99 -8.71
CA LEU A 173 9.80 6.09 -9.63
C LEU A 173 10.18 5.59 -11.03
N GLU A 174 11.34 6.00 -11.51
CA GLU A 174 11.84 5.65 -12.85
C GLU A 174 12.07 4.14 -12.99
N GLU A 175 12.68 3.50 -11.96
CA GLU A 175 12.90 2.05 -11.94
C GLU A 175 11.58 1.28 -11.95
N VAL A 176 10.62 1.69 -11.12
CA VAL A 176 9.30 1.06 -11.07
C VAL A 176 8.58 1.20 -12.41
N LEU A 177 8.57 2.40 -13.00
CA LEU A 177 7.92 2.64 -14.29
C LEU A 177 8.58 1.85 -15.42
N GLU A 178 9.92 1.74 -15.44
CA GLU A 178 10.65 0.93 -16.41
C GLU A 178 10.21 -0.53 -16.33
N VAL A 179 10.19 -1.13 -15.14
CA VAL A 179 9.82 -2.54 -14.96
C VAL A 179 8.33 -2.77 -15.29
N VAL A 180 7.44 -1.92 -14.79
CA VAL A 180 6.00 -2.05 -15.08
C VAL A 180 5.69 -1.93 -16.56
N ASN A 181 6.42 -1.09 -17.29
CA ASN A 181 6.24 -0.96 -18.75
C ASN A 181 6.69 -2.21 -19.53
N HIS A 182 7.52 -3.07 -18.94
CA HIS A 182 8.04 -4.29 -19.55
C HIS A 182 7.31 -5.56 -19.11
N VAL A 183 6.67 -5.56 -17.94
CA VAL A 183 6.03 -6.73 -17.34
C VAL A 183 4.51 -6.56 -17.34
N GLU A 184 3.84 -7.17 -18.32
CA GLU A 184 2.37 -7.15 -18.38
C GLU A 184 1.77 -7.81 -17.13
N GLY A 185 0.64 -7.28 -16.62
CA GLY A 185 0.01 -7.74 -15.37
C GLY A 185 0.53 -7.04 -14.12
N THR A 186 1.53 -6.16 -14.25
CA THR A 186 1.99 -5.31 -13.15
C THR A 186 1.43 -3.89 -13.25
N ILE A 187 1.40 -3.19 -12.11
CA ILE A 187 1.07 -1.76 -12.00
C ILE A 187 2.06 -1.06 -11.06
N PRO A 188 2.30 0.24 -11.22
CA PRO A 188 3.04 0.98 -10.22
C PRO A 188 2.16 1.25 -9.01
N VAL A 189 2.69 1.06 -7.81
CA VAL A 189 2.10 1.55 -6.56
C VAL A 189 2.87 2.80 -6.17
N LEU A 190 2.18 3.94 -6.26
CA LEU A 190 2.79 5.24 -6.01
C LEU A 190 2.69 5.56 -4.51
N ASN A 191 3.72 5.23 -3.75
CA ASN A 191 3.81 5.70 -2.38
C ASN A 191 4.29 7.15 -2.38
N ILE A 192 3.35 8.07 -2.18
CA ILE A 192 3.62 9.52 -2.29
C ILE A 192 4.63 9.98 -1.24
N ALA A 193 4.60 9.41 -0.04
CA ALA A 193 5.57 9.69 1.01
C ALA A 193 7.00 9.28 0.58
N HIS A 194 7.13 8.14 -0.08
CA HIS A 194 8.40 7.66 -0.61
C HIS A 194 8.92 8.53 -1.75
N ILE A 195 8.05 8.90 -2.69
CA ILE A 195 8.39 9.79 -3.80
C ILE A 195 8.80 11.18 -3.28
N HIS A 196 8.06 11.72 -2.31
CA HIS A 196 8.39 12.98 -1.65
C HIS A 196 9.77 12.93 -0.96
N ALA A 197 10.03 11.88 -0.19
CA ALA A 197 11.29 11.72 0.53
C ALA A 197 12.49 11.60 -0.42
N ARG A 198 12.41 10.72 -1.45
CA ARG A 198 13.47 10.56 -2.46
C ARG A 198 13.67 11.82 -3.30
N GLY A 199 12.61 12.57 -3.56
CA GLY A 199 12.63 13.86 -4.24
C GLY A 199 13.01 15.04 -3.33
N HIS A 200 13.58 14.80 -2.13
CA HIS A 200 13.98 15.85 -1.18
C HIS A 200 12.87 16.83 -0.82
N GLY A 201 11.64 16.34 -0.66
CA GLY A 201 10.49 17.17 -0.33
C GLY A 201 9.83 17.80 -1.56
N LYS A 202 9.80 17.09 -2.71
CA LYS A 202 9.32 17.62 -3.99
C LYS A 202 7.81 17.85 -4.04
N MET A 203 6.99 16.96 -3.46
CA MET A 203 5.52 16.97 -3.61
C MET A 203 4.89 18.06 -2.73
N ARG A 204 4.67 19.26 -3.25
CA ARG A 204 4.21 20.43 -2.48
C ARG A 204 3.02 21.15 -3.08
N THR A 205 2.87 21.13 -4.39
CA THR A 205 1.86 21.88 -5.13
C THR A 205 0.96 20.96 -5.96
N SER A 206 -0.18 21.46 -6.39
CA SER A 206 -1.09 20.75 -7.29
C SER A 206 -0.40 20.39 -8.62
N GLU A 207 0.48 21.25 -9.10
CA GLU A 207 1.26 21.06 -10.32
C GLU A 207 2.25 19.89 -10.17
N ASP A 208 2.91 19.73 -8.99
CA ASP A 208 3.82 18.59 -8.75
C ASP A 208 3.08 17.24 -8.89
N TYR A 209 1.83 17.18 -8.44
CA TYR A 209 0.98 16.00 -8.62
C TYR A 209 0.55 15.82 -10.08
N GLY A 210 0.22 16.91 -10.78
CA GLY A 210 -0.05 16.89 -12.22
C GLY A 210 1.12 16.29 -13.00
N GLU A 211 2.35 16.76 -12.76
CA GLU A 211 3.56 16.23 -13.38
C GLU A 211 3.75 14.74 -13.09
N LEU A 212 3.56 14.31 -11.82
CA LEU A 212 3.70 12.91 -11.42
C LEU A 212 2.71 12.00 -12.17
N PHE A 213 1.42 12.32 -12.13
CA PHE A 213 0.39 11.48 -12.75
C PHE A 213 0.48 11.51 -14.27
N ASP A 214 0.84 12.63 -14.88
CA ASP A 214 1.09 12.73 -16.32
C ASP A 214 2.29 11.89 -16.74
N GLN A 215 3.42 11.94 -16.00
CA GLN A 215 4.59 11.09 -16.24
C GLN A 215 4.22 9.59 -16.23
N VAL A 216 3.45 9.14 -15.23
CA VAL A 216 3.01 7.75 -15.14
C VAL A 216 2.09 7.39 -16.31
N ARG A 217 1.11 8.24 -16.61
CA ARG A 217 0.17 8.05 -17.73
C ARG A 217 0.89 7.96 -19.08
N GLU A 218 1.84 8.84 -19.32
CA GLU A 218 2.60 8.88 -20.58
C GLU A 218 3.51 7.67 -20.74
N THR A 219 4.07 7.15 -19.63
CA THR A 219 4.98 6.01 -19.65
C THR A 219 4.22 4.68 -19.83
N ILE A 220 3.09 4.50 -19.12
CA ILE A 220 2.41 3.20 -19.01
C ILE A 220 1.07 3.19 -19.76
N GLY A 221 0.48 4.35 -20.07
CA GLY A 221 -0.82 4.46 -20.75
C GLY A 221 -2.02 4.20 -19.84
N THR A 222 -1.84 4.22 -18.50
CA THR A 222 -2.91 3.94 -17.52
C THR A 222 -3.70 5.20 -17.13
N LYS A 223 -4.95 4.98 -16.71
CA LYS A 223 -5.79 5.96 -16.00
C LYS A 223 -6.15 5.49 -14.61
N GLU A 224 -5.79 4.26 -14.28
CA GLU A 224 -6.02 3.62 -12.99
C GLU A 224 -4.75 3.73 -12.16
N PHE A 225 -4.87 4.29 -10.96
CA PHE A 225 -3.75 4.56 -10.08
C PHE A 225 -4.01 3.96 -8.70
N TYR A 226 -3.03 3.25 -8.20
CA TYR A 226 -3.02 2.75 -6.84
C TYR A 226 -1.94 3.48 -6.06
N CYS A 227 -2.34 4.20 -5.01
CA CYS A 227 -1.46 5.12 -4.30
C CYS A 227 -1.51 4.89 -2.80
N HIS A 228 -0.37 5.01 -2.15
CA HIS A 228 -0.24 5.14 -0.69
C HIS A 228 0.04 6.59 -0.32
N PHE A 229 -0.53 7.04 0.79
CA PHE A 229 -0.30 8.38 1.32
C PHE A 229 -0.15 8.35 2.83
N SER A 230 0.95 8.93 3.32
CA SER A 230 1.23 9.16 4.74
C SER A 230 1.97 10.47 4.92
N GLY A 231 1.96 11.03 6.11
CA GLY A 231 3.02 11.95 6.49
C GLY A 231 4.34 11.21 6.61
N VAL A 232 5.46 11.89 6.36
CA VAL A 232 6.79 11.30 6.42
C VAL A 232 7.81 12.27 6.99
N GLU A 233 8.67 11.81 7.88
CA GLU A 233 9.93 12.45 8.17
C GLU A 233 10.98 11.93 7.22
N HIS A 234 11.72 12.83 6.55
CA HIS A 234 12.72 12.46 5.57
C HIS A 234 14.02 13.24 5.77
N ARG A 235 15.14 12.65 5.37
CA ARG A 235 16.44 13.28 5.46
C ARG A 235 17.33 12.86 4.28
N THR A 236 17.93 13.82 3.61
CA THR A 236 18.90 13.59 2.51
C THR A 236 18.41 12.59 1.45
N GLY A 237 17.13 12.69 1.05
CA GLY A 237 16.54 11.81 0.04
C GLY A 237 16.15 10.41 0.55
N ASN A 238 16.00 10.24 1.87
CA ASN A 238 15.57 8.98 2.47
C ASN A 238 14.40 9.20 3.44
N ALA A 239 13.37 8.38 3.33
CA ALA A 239 12.30 8.28 4.31
C ALA A 239 12.86 7.65 5.59
N MET A 240 12.58 8.29 6.73
CA MET A 240 13.02 7.84 8.05
C MET A 240 11.91 7.06 8.75
N HIS A 241 10.76 7.68 8.93
CA HIS A 241 9.56 7.05 9.48
C HIS A 241 8.30 7.79 9.04
N TYR A 242 7.17 7.10 9.07
CA TYR A 242 5.87 7.69 8.81
C TYR A 242 5.37 8.50 10.01
N THR A 243 4.67 9.57 9.70
CA THR A 243 4.03 10.45 10.67
C THR A 243 2.57 10.66 10.31
N GLN A 244 1.82 11.27 11.21
CA GLN A 244 0.49 11.77 10.87
C GLN A 244 0.59 12.78 9.73
N ILE A 245 -0.37 12.78 8.81
CA ILE A 245 -0.37 13.68 7.63
C ILE A 245 -0.21 15.15 8.07
N LYS A 246 -0.95 15.58 9.10
CA LYS A 246 -0.91 16.95 9.61
C LYS A 246 0.40 17.37 10.31
N LYS A 247 1.31 16.42 10.58
CA LYS A 247 2.61 16.68 11.22
C LYS A 247 3.78 16.64 10.24
N SER A 248 3.51 16.35 8.96
CA SER A 248 4.51 16.29 7.91
C SER A 248 4.56 17.59 7.11
N ASP A 249 5.66 17.81 6.41
CA ASP A 249 5.73 18.83 5.34
C ASP A 249 5.08 18.35 4.03
N LEU A 250 4.75 17.07 3.92
CA LEU A 250 3.93 16.50 2.86
C LEU A 250 2.44 16.70 3.20
N ASN A 251 1.87 17.78 2.72
CA ASN A 251 0.46 18.11 2.91
C ASN A 251 -0.42 17.37 1.89
N PHE A 252 -1.62 17.00 2.30
CA PHE A 252 -2.57 16.32 1.42
C PHE A 252 -3.40 17.28 0.54
N GLU A 253 -3.58 18.53 0.97
CA GLU A 253 -4.42 19.52 0.29
C GLU A 253 -4.05 19.73 -1.19
N PRO A 254 -2.75 19.83 -1.59
CA PRO A 254 -2.38 19.97 -3.00
C PRO A 254 -2.84 18.78 -3.87
N LEU A 255 -2.76 17.55 -3.33
CA LEU A 255 -3.29 16.37 -4.03
C LEU A 255 -4.82 16.44 -4.14
N ALA A 256 -5.51 16.84 -3.07
CA ALA A 256 -6.96 17.01 -3.09
C ALA A 256 -7.41 18.09 -4.10
N GLU A 257 -6.65 19.17 -4.24
CA GLU A 257 -6.89 20.20 -5.25
C GLU A 257 -6.69 19.65 -6.66
N PHE A 258 -5.58 18.98 -6.92
CA PHE A 258 -5.31 18.33 -8.21
C PHE A 258 -6.42 17.34 -8.59
N ILE A 259 -6.79 16.42 -7.69
CA ILE A 259 -7.85 15.45 -7.93
C ILE A 259 -9.16 16.12 -8.35
N VAL A 260 -9.51 17.23 -7.71
CA VAL A 260 -10.79 17.91 -7.95
C VAL A 260 -10.74 18.80 -9.20
N GLU A 261 -9.65 19.52 -9.44
CA GLU A 261 -9.57 20.52 -10.50
C GLU A 261 -9.15 19.93 -11.84
N ASP A 262 -8.12 19.09 -11.84
CA ASP A 262 -7.46 18.56 -13.05
C ASP A 262 -7.54 17.04 -13.18
N GLY A 263 -7.75 16.34 -12.06
CA GLY A 263 -7.76 14.88 -11.98
C GLY A 263 -9.06 14.19 -12.47
N GLY A 264 -9.93 14.88 -13.20
CA GLY A 264 -11.23 14.34 -13.65
C GLY A 264 -11.14 13.07 -14.52
N TRP A 265 -9.96 12.75 -15.01
CA TRP A 265 -9.64 11.56 -15.82
C TRP A 265 -9.07 10.41 -15.00
N LEU A 266 -8.72 10.62 -13.71
CA LEU A 266 -8.15 9.62 -12.83
C LEU A 266 -9.22 8.64 -12.32
N ASP A 267 -8.85 7.36 -12.26
CA ASP A 267 -9.46 6.33 -11.43
C ASP A 267 -8.44 5.97 -10.36
N ILE A 268 -8.63 6.47 -9.12
CA ILE A 268 -7.61 6.40 -8.10
C ILE A 268 -8.11 5.68 -6.84
N THR A 269 -7.38 4.66 -6.42
CA THR A 269 -7.48 4.05 -5.10
C THR A 269 -6.35 4.58 -4.23
N LEU A 270 -6.70 5.16 -3.10
CA LEU A 270 -5.80 5.88 -2.21
C LEU A 270 -5.84 5.27 -0.81
N ILE A 271 -4.74 4.69 -0.39
CA ILE A 271 -4.59 4.00 0.90
C ILE A 271 -3.83 4.90 1.87
N SER A 272 -4.42 5.13 3.04
CA SER A 272 -3.73 5.75 4.17
C SER A 272 -2.86 4.71 4.88
N ASP A 273 -1.55 4.79 4.67
CA ASP A 273 -0.54 4.01 5.39
C ASP A 273 0.10 4.81 6.55
N SER A 274 -0.59 5.88 6.95
CA SER A 274 -0.27 6.70 8.12
C SER A 274 -0.45 5.93 9.43
N PRO A 275 0.30 6.27 10.49
CA PRO A 275 0.08 5.72 11.82
C PRO A 275 -1.35 5.92 12.39
N LEU A 276 -2.12 6.86 11.84
CA LEU A 276 -3.52 7.10 12.22
C LEU A 276 -4.55 6.37 11.34
N LEU A 277 -4.12 5.55 10.38
CA LEU A 277 -4.95 4.68 9.55
C LEU A 277 -6.24 5.38 9.03
N GLU A 278 -7.42 4.93 9.53
CA GLU A 278 -8.73 5.44 9.13
C GLU A 278 -8.94 6.92 9.46
N HIS A 279 -8.33 7.43 10.53
CA HIS A 279 -8.47 8.86 10.89
C HIS A 279 -7.84 9.76 9.82
N ASP A 280 -6.64 9.38 9.33
CA ASP A 280 -6.01 10.12 8.23
C ASP A 280 -6.70 9.84 6.89
N ALA A 281 -7.28 8.66 6.66
CA ALA A 281 -8.13 8.39 5.50
C ALA A 281 -9.38 9.31 5.50
N MET A 282 -10.02 9.48 6.66
CA MET A 282 -11.14 10.42 6.83
C MET A 282 -10.72 11.88 6.64
N TYR A 283 -9.52 12.25 7.10
CA TYR A 283 -8.97 13.58 6.83
C TYR A 283 -8.74 13.81 5.33
N MET A 284 -8.23 12.81 4.60
CA MET A 284 -8.08 12.89 3.14
C MET A 284 -9.44 13.05 2.45
N LEU A 285 -10.45 12.27 2.85
CA LEU A 285 -11.82 12.41 2.33
C LEU A 285 -12.39 13.82 2.54
N GLN A 286 -12.28 14.33 3.76
CA GLN A 286 -12.73 15.69 4.09
C GLN A 286 -12.00 16.78 3.29
N SER A 287 -10.69 16.60 3.04
CA SER A 287 -9.90 17.53 2.24
C SER A 287 -10.35 17.56 0.77
N ILE A 288 -10.67 16.38 0.19
CA ILE A 288 -11.23 16.30 -1.16
C ILE A 288 -12.60 16.97 -1.23
N GLU A 289 -13.48 16.71 -0.26
CA GLU A 289 -14.81 17.32 -0.23
C GLU A 289 -14.74 18.86 -0.06
N LYS A 290 -13.85 19.35 0.80
CA LYS A 290 -13.59 20.76 0.96
C LYS A 290 -13.07 21.40 -0.35
N SER A 291 -12.21 20.73 -1.08
CA SER A 291 -11.73 21.18 -2.39
C SER A 291 -12.85 21.20 -3.42
N LYS A 292 -13.73 20.18 -3.46
CA LYS A 292 -14.92 20.17 -4.31
C LYS A 292 -15.84 21.36 -4.01
N HIS A 293 -16.09 21.64 -2.73
CA HIS A 293 -16.93 22.78 -2.33
C HIS A 293 -16.32 24.10 -2.79
N ARG A 294 -15.01 24.32 -2.57
CA ARG A 294 -14.29 25.52 -3.04
C ARG A 294 -14.39 25.68 -4.57
N GLN A 295 -14.24 24.60 -5.34
CA GLN A 295 -14.37 24.61 -6.79
C GLN A 295 -15.78 25.02 -7.22
N LEU A 296 -16.82 24.45 -6.62
CA LEU A 296 -18.23 24.78 -6.91
C LEU A 296 -18.53 26.26 -6.60
N GLU A 297 -18.06 26.77 -5.47
CA GLU A 297 -18.22 28.18 -5.13
C GLU A 297 -17.51 29.12 -6.14
N ARG A 298 -16.27 28.75 -6.52
CA ARG A 298 -15.51 29.49 -7.53
C ARG A 298 -16.28 29.56 -8.85
N LYS A 299 -16.76 28.40 -9.33
CA LYS A 299 -17.56 28.29 -10.55
C LYS A 299 -18.85 29.12 -10.47
N ALA A 300 -19.59 29.02 -9.38
CA ALA A 300 -20.81 29.77 -9.17
C ALA A 300 -20.55 31.29 -9.15
N ARG A 301 -19.41 31.74 -8.61
CA ARG A 301 -18.98 33.13 -8.62
C ARG A 301 -18.63 33.60 -10.03
N GLU A 302 -17.92 32.78 -10.79
CA GLU A 302 -17.60 33.11 -12.19
C GLU A 302 -18.85 33.18 -13.06
N ASP A 303 -19.78 32.25 -12.92
CA ASP A 303 -21.07 32.28 -13.66
C ASP A 303 -21.89 33.53 -13.33
N ARG A 304 -21.96 33.91 -12.06
CA ARG A 304 -22.59 35.19 -11.65
C ARG A 304 -21.92 36.42 -12.29
N ARG A 305 -20.58 36.43 -12.34
CA ARG A 305 -19.83 37.51 -13.01
C ARG A 305 -20.11 37.56 -14.51
N ARG A 306 -20.16 36.40 -15.19
CA ARG A 306 -20.51 36.32 -16.61
C ARG A 306 -21.93 36.82 -16.88
N ALA A 307 -22.90 36.42 -16.05
CA ALA A 307 -24.27 36.85 -16.17
C ALA A 307 -24.41 38.39 -15.97
N LEU A 308 -23.74 38.93 -14.93
CA LEU A 308 -23.74 40.38 -14.66
C LEU A 308 -23.03 41.17 -15.76
N SER A 309 -21.95 40.64 -16.31
CA SER A 309 -21.23 41.20 -17.45
C SER A 309 -22.14 41.32 -18.67
N ALA A 310 -22.92 40.28 -18.97
CA ALA A 310 -23.87 40.28 -20.09
C ALA A 310 -25.00 41.33 -19.90
N GLN A 311 -25.44 41.56 -18.65
CA GLN A 311 -26.49 42.50 -18.36
C GLN A 311 -26.01 43.97 -18.34
N THR A 312 -24.77 44.20 -17.87
CA THR A 312 -24.27 45.57 -17.61
C THR A 312 -23.30 46.08 -18.69
N GLY A 313 -22.86 45.24 -19.59
CA GLY A 313 -21.78 45.55 -20.56
C GLY A 313 -20.41 45.76 -19.90
N THR A 314 -20.29 45.46 -18.57
CA THR A 314 -19.03 45.56 -17.82
C THR A 314 -18.24 44.25 -17.94
N THR A 315 -16.96 44.32 -18.27
CA THR A 315 -16.15 43.09 -18.41
C THR A 315 -16.04 42.33 -17.10
N PRO A 316 -15.96 40.95 -17.14
CA PRO A 316 -15.81 40.11 -15.94
C PRO A 316 -14.60 40.48 -15.08
N ALA A 317 -13.51 40.96 -15.70
CA ALA A 317 -12.30 41.40 -15.01
C ALA A 317 -12.55 42.65 -14.14
N VAL A 318 -13.32 43.61 -14.64
CA VAL A 318 -13.68 44.82 -13.89
C VAL A 318 -14.62 44.48 -12.72
N LEU A 319 -15.53 43.53 -12.91
CA LEU A 319 -16.41 43.05 -11.84
C LEU A 319 -15.61 42.34 -10.75
N ALA A 320 -14.65 41.50 -11.14
CA ALA A 320 -13.75 40.83 -10.19
C ALA A 320 -12.90 41.80 -9.37
N ALA A 321 -12.37 42.84 -10.03
CA ALA A 321 -11.61 43.90 -9.34
C ALA A 321 -12.45 44.66 -8.32
N LYS A 322 -13.72 44.97 -8.65
CA LYS A 322 -14.65 45.64 -7.73
C LYS A 322 -15.01 44.75 -6.54
N GLU A 323 -15.25 43.47 -6.75
CA GLU A 323 -15.51 42.51 -5.66
C GLU A 323 -14.31 42.38 -4.72
N ALA A 324 -13.08 42.31 -5.26
CA ALA A 324 -11.85 42.26 -4.47
C ALA A 324 -11.65 43.53 -3.65
N GLN A 325 -11.94 44.71 -4.24
CA GLN A 325 -11.90 45.99 -3.50
C GLN A 325 -12.95 46.05 -2.38
N LEU A 326 -14.16 45.53 -2.63
CA LEU A 326 -15.22 45.51 -1.63
C LEU A 326 -14.86 44.54 -0.49
N ALA A 327 -14.31 43.35 -0.80
CA ALA A 327 -13.85 42.39 0.19
C ALA A 327 -12.72 42.94 1.08
N ALA A 328 -11.80 43.71 0.50
CA ALA A 328 -10.72 44.37 1.25
C ALA A 328 -11.19 45.50 2.18
N LEU A 329 -12.44 45.96 2.04
CA LEU A 329 -13.03 46.98 2.89
C LEU A 329 -13.87 46.42 4.06
N LEU A 330 -14.07 45.08 4.06
CA LEU A 330 -14.76 44.40 5.17
C LEU A 330 -13.78 44.18 6.33
N PRO A 331 -14.22 44.38 7.59
CA PRO A 331 -13.36 44.06 8.74
C PRO A 331 -13.04 42.58 8.84
N ASP A 332 -11.86 42.25 9.39
CA ASP A 332 -11.30 40.92 9.49
C ASP A 332 -12.23 39.87 10.17
N GLU A 333 -13.13 40.31 11.04
CA GLU A 333 -14.11 39.45 11.71
C GLU A 333 -15.11 38.75 10.77
N ALA A 334 -15.30 39.28 9.54
CA ALA A 334 -16.18 38.67 8.55
C ALA A 334 -15.43 37.64 7.64
N GLN A 335 -14.13 37.50 7.81
CA GLN A 335 -13.26 36.61 7.01
C GLN A 335 -12.88 35.30 7.74
N ALA A 336 -13.23 35.16 9.04
CA ALA A 336 -13.00 33.92 9.78
C ALA A 336 -13.91 32.82 9.25
N PRO A 337 -13.38 31.63 8.91
CA PRO A 337 -14.22 30.47 8.66
C PRO A 337 -15.01 30.18 9.94
N ALA A 338 -16.30 29.85 9.81
CA ALA A 338 -17.12 29.40 10.94
C ALA A 338 -16.44 28.18 11.57
N GLU A 339 -15.76 28.39 12.67
CA GLU A 339 -15.34 27.33 13.56
C GLU A 339 -16.62 26.71 14.12
N THR A 340 -16.97 25.53 13.65
CA THR A 340 -17.92 24.68 14.35
C THR A 340 -17.23 24.23 15.62
N ASP A 341 -17.69 24.76 16.76
CA ASP A 341 -17.36 24.27 18.09
C ASP A 341 -17.70 22.76 18.19
N ALA A 342 -16.77 21.93 17.82
CA ALA A 342 -16.74 20.57 18.30
C ALA A 342 -15.85 20.58 19.55
N GLU A 343 -16.47 20.38 20.70
CA GLU A 343 -15.75 20.19 21.95
C GLU A 343 -14.64 19.17 21.77
N PRO A 344 -13.44 19.41 22.32
CA PRO A 344 -12.34 18.44 22.22
C PRO A 344 -12.74 17.19 23.00
N VAL A 345 -12.97 16.10 22.28
CA VAL A 345 -13.00 14.77 22.88
C VAL A 345 -11.63 14.54 23.50
N ALA A 346 -11.62 14.31 24.81
CA ALA A 346 -10.41 14.04 25.60
C ALA A 346 -9.53 13.00 24.90
N GLU A 347 -8.28 13.38 24.63
CA GLU A 347 -7.26 12.49 24.09
C GLU A 347 -7.11 11.26 25.01
N PRO A 348 -7.20 10.03 24.47
CA PRO A 348 -6.72 8.89 25.21
C PRO A 348 -5.18 9.00 25.28
N VAL A 349 -4.66 9.08 26.49
CA VAL A 349 -3.23 8.95 26.74
C VAL A 349 -2.81 7.55 26.31
N VAL A 350 -2.29 7.42 25.10
CA VAL A 350 -1.60 6.22 24.66
C VAL A 350 -0.18 6.35 25.15
N GLU A 351 0.15 5.65 26.26
CA GLU A 351 1.53 5.39 26.63
C GLU A 351 2.22 4.73 25.42
N ALA A 352 3.14 5.48 24.84
CA ALA A 352 4.04 4.97 23.83
C ALA A 352 4.85 3.83 24.45
N MET A 353 4.59 2.60 24.03
CA MET A 353 5.55 1.51 24.25
C MET A 353 6.79 1.84 23.43
N ALA A 354 7.78 2.39 24.11
CA ALA A 354 9.10 2.62 23.58
C ALA A 354 9.66 1.29 23.07
N GLU A 355 9.98 1.24 21.80
CA GLU A 355 10.89 0.23 21.26
C GLU A 355 12.24 0.43 21.94
N THR A 356 12.62 -0.51 22.79
CA THR A 356 13.96 -0.57 23.36
C THR A 356 14.91 -1.01 22.27
N ASP A 357 15.77 -0.10 21.85
CA ASP A 357 17.01 -0.40 21.12
C ASP A 357 17.83 -1.44 21.92
N VAL A 358 17.95 -2.63 21.37
CA VAL A 358 18.91 -3.63 21.86
C VAL A 358 20.19 -3.44 21.06
N GLU A 359 21.13 -2.71 21.64
CA GLU A 359 22.52 -2.76 21.22
C GLU A 359 23.11 -4.17 21.45
N PRO A 360 23.98 -4.70 20.59
CA PRO A 360 24.67 -5.96 20.81
C PRO A 360 25.86 -5.72 21.76
N GLY A 361 25.67 -6.02 23.03
CA GLY A 361 26.68 -5.89 24.05
C GLY A 361 26.91 -7.19 24.80
N THR A 362 28.07 -7.81 24.53
CA THR A 362 28.94 -8.62 25.42
C THR A 362 28.29 -9.74 26.26
N GLU A 363 28.74 -10.98 25.94
CA GLU A 363 28.63 -12.17 26.77
C GLU A 363 29.10 -11.89 28.21
N PRO A 364 28.48 -12.48 29.23
CA PRO A 364 29.18 -12.82 30.47
C PRO A 364 29.48 -14.31 30.57
N ALA A 365 30.69 -14.54 31.10
CA ALA A 365 31.35 -15.79 31.33
C ALA A 365 30.57 -16.79 32.18
N ALA A 366 30.92 -18.07 31.94
CA ALA A 366 30.50 -19.24 32.64
C ALA A 366 30.81 -19.18 34.14
N GLU A 367 29.83 -19.56 34.97
CA GLU A 367 30.11 -20.14 36.29
C GLU A 367 29.42 -21.52 36.39
N ALA A 368 30.26 -22.49 36.73
CA ALA A 368 29.95 -23.90 36.88
C ALA A 368 29.32 -24.17 38.27
N VAL A 369 28.25 -24.97 38.33
CA VAL A 369 27.92 -25.72 39.54
C VAL A 369 27.34 -27.11 39.14
N ALA A 370 28.17 -28.12 39.41
CA ALA A 370 27.98 -29.50 39.89
C ALA A 370 26.74 -30.33 39.49
N GLU A 371 27.04 -31.46 38.90
CA GLU A 371 26.25 -32.71 38.89
C GLU A 371 26.01 -33.31 40.30
N PRO A 372 25.00 -34.20 40.42
CA PRO A 372 25.39 -35.57 40.82
C PRO A 372 24.74 -36.70 39.97
N THR A 373 25.59 -37.54 39.49
CA THR A 373 25.73 -39.02 39.38
C THR A 373 24.52 -39.96 39.49
N ALA A 374 24.41 -40.82 38.43
CA ALA A 374 24.31 -42.29 38.34
C ALA A 374 23.00 -42.96 38.78
N GLU A 375 22.43 -43.81 37.96
CA GLU A 375 22.72 -45.23 37.81
C GLU A 375 21.87 -45.89 36.66
N THR A 376 22.54 -46.63 35.84
CA THR A 376 22.36 -47.93 35.21
C THR A 376 20.95 -48.53 35.02
N GLU A 377 20.58 -48.95 33.81
CA GLU A 377 20.62 -50.33 33.30
C GLU A 377 19.98 -50.47 31.88
N LYS A 378 20.66 -51.19 31.02
CA LYS A 378 20.18 -51.83 29.79
C LYS A 378 19.67 -53.25 30.13
N PRO A 379 19.03 -54.08 29.23
CA PRO A 379 19.05 -54.09 27.76
C PRO A 379 17.76 -54.59 27.03
N ALA A 380 17.76 -54.33 25.73
CA ALA A 380 17.28 -55.06 24.55
C ALA A 380 16.02 -55.94 24.57
N LYS A 381 15.18 -55.78 23.52
CA LYS A 381 14.79 -56.85 22.58
C LYS A 381 14.16 -56.37 21.25
N LYS A 382 14.47 -57.15 20.24
CA LYS A 382 14.29 -57.04 18.80
C LYS A 382 12.84 -56.98 18.28
N ALA A 383 12.73 -56.45 17.08
CA ALA A 383 11.70 -56.32 16.06
C ALA A 383 10.72 -57.49 15.83
N PRO A 384 9.64 -57.29 15.03
CA PRO A 384 9.76 -57.64 13.62
C PRO A 384 9.10 -56.64 12.61
N LYS A 385 9.63 -56.75 11.41
CA LYS A 385 9.24 -56.09 10.16
C LYS A 385 7.80 -56.42 9.75
N LYS A 386 7.05 -55.41 9.24
CA LYS A 386 5.97 -55.64 8.27
C LYS A 386 6.00 -54.56 7.17
N LYS A 387 5.71 -55.09 6.01
CA LYS A 387 5.87 -54.62 4.64
C LYS A 387 5.25 -53.27 4.30
N ALA A 388 5.92 -52.64 3.35
CA ALA A 388 5.57 -51.48 2.59
C ALA A 388 4.21 -51.55 1.89
N SER A 389 3.47 -50.41 1.89
CA SER A 389 2.62 -50.05 0.80
C SER A 389 3.02 -48.63 0.35
N LYS A 390 3.32 -48.53 -0.95
CA LYS A 390 3.58 -47.27 -1.66
C LYS A 390 2.40 -46.34 -1.47
N ALA A 391 2.66 -45.14 -0.93
CA ALA A 391 1.87 -43.95 -1.19
C ALA A 391 2.80 -43.00 -1.92
N GLU A 392 2.38 -42.55 -3.06
CA GLU A 392 3.06 -41.57 -3.91
C GLU A 392 3.21 -40.25 -3.14
N GLU A 393 4.47 -39.84 -2.98
CA GLU A 393 4.80 -38.47 -2.65
C GLU A 393 4.40 -37.61 -3.84
N LYS A 394 3.37 -36.80 -3.68
CA LYS A 394 3.12 -35.66 -4.56
C LYS A 394 4.15 -34.61 -4.24
N ASN A 395 4.96 -34.35 -5.22
CA ASN A 395 5.99 -33.34 -5.32
C ASN A 395 5.35 -31.95 -5.18
N THR A 396 5.73 -31.22 -4.14
CA THR A 396 5.48 -29.78 -4.05
C THR A 396 6.69 -29.06 -4.63
N ASP A 397 6.83 -29.08 -5.94
CA ASP A 397 7.81 -28.24 -6.63
C ASP A 397 7.26 -26.82 -6.75
N VAL A 398 7.58 -26.02 -5.76
CA VAL A 398 7.42 -24.59 -5.77
C VAL A 398 8.67 -24.01 -6.42
N PHE A 399 8.53 -23.45 -7.61
CA PHE A 399 9.58 -22.77 -8.38
C PHE A 399 10.80 -23.63 -8.73
N ASP A 400 10.68 -24.52 -9.69
CA ASP A 400 11.82 -25.07 -10.43
C ASP A 400 12.31 -24.05 -11.46
N PHE A 401 13.36 -23.32 -11.09
CA PHE A 401 14.20 -22.65 -12.08
C PHE A 401 15.22 -23.66 -12.60
N GLU A 402 15.13 -24.00 -13.89
CA GLU A 402 16.12 -24.80 -14.57
C GLU A 402 17.52 -24.22 -14.36
N GLU A 403 18.45 -25.06 -13.94
CA GLU A 403 19.87 -24.76 -13.85
C GLU A 403 20.40 -24.62 -15.28
N GLU A 404 20.56 -23.39 -15.77
CA GLU A 404 21.54 -23.15 -16.83
C GLU A 404 22.93 -23.11 -16.20
N ASP A 405 23.74 -24.09 -16.55
CA ASP A 405 25.17 -24.20 -16.22
C ASP A 405 25.92 -22.97 -16.77
N ASP A 406 26.20 -21.99 -15.91
CA ASP A 406 27.25 -20.99 -16.14
C ASP A 406 28.60 -21.52 -15.67
N ASP A 407 29.16 -22.47 -16.45
CA ASP A 407 30.59 -22.64 -16.60
C ASP A 407 31.07 -21.69 -17.69
N LEU A 408 31.56 -20.50 -17.29
CA LEU A 408 32.58 -19.76 -18.04
C LEU A 408 33.03 -18.47 -17.28
N PHE A 409 34.27 -18.58 -16.73
CA PHE A 409 35.21 -17.57 -16.22
C PHE A 409 34.95 -16.95 -14.85
#